data_c700a146594ae8cf4f8e389e82711dbc
#
_entry.id   c700a146594ae8cf4f8e389e82711dbc
#
_cell.length_a   1.000
_cell.length_b   1.000
_cell.length_c   1.000
_cell.angle_alpha   90.00
_cell.angle_beta   90.00
_cell.angle_gamma   90.00
#
_symmetry.space_group_name_H-M   'P 1'
#
loop_
_entity.id
_entity.type
_entity.pdbx_description
1 polymer ?
#
loop_
_entity_poly.entity_id
_entity_poly.type
_entity_poly.pdbx_seq_one_letter_code
_entity_poly.pdbx_strand_id
1 'polypeptide(L)'
;MIFSVVIPVYNVKDYLPKCIDSVLAQDFTDYEVILIDDGSTDGESGAICDRYAAAHPERIRAIHKPNGGVGEARNVGIEAAQGEYLIFIDSDDYIAPNM
;
A
#
# COMPACT_ATOMS: atom_id res chain seq x y z
N MET A 1 6.12 -0.54 15.66
CA MET A 1 5.18 0.15 14.77
C MET A 1 3.78 0.03 15.34
N ILE A 2 3.02 1.12 15.34
CA ILE A 2 1.64 1.11 15.86
C ILE A 2 0.66 0.71 14.76
N PHE A 3 0.83 1.27 13.55
CA PHE A 3 -0.12 1.03 12.46
C PHE A 3 0.56 0.32 11.29
N SER A 4 -0.16 -0.62 10.69
CA SER A 4 0.19 -1.19 9.39
C SER A 4 -0.90 -0.82 8.40
N VAL A 5 -0.54 -0.03 7.40
CA VAL A 5 -1.46 0.42 6.35
C VAL A 5 -1.30 -0.52 5.17
N VAL A 6 -2.34 -1.28 4.87
CA VAL A 6 -2.33 -2.27 3.79
C VAL A 6 -3.11 -1.73 2.60
N ILE A 7 -2.45 -1.64 1.45
CA ILE A 7 -3.02 -1.11 0.22
C ILE A 7 -2.95 -2.19 -0.87
N PRO A 8 -4.08 -2.86 -1.17
CA PRO A 8 -4.13 -3.77 -2.32
C PRO A 8 -4.04 -2.97 -3.61
N VAL A 9 -3.24 -3.44 -4.55
CA VAL A 9 -2.96 -2.74 -5.81
C VAL A 9 -3.27 -3.66 -6.98
N TYR A 10 -4.18 -3.23 -7.88
CA TYR A 10 -4.44 -3.93 -9.13
C TYR A 10 -4.88 -2.95 -10.21
N ASN A 11 -4.00 -2.71 -11.18
CA ASN A 11 -4.29 -1.85 -12.33
C ASN A 11 -4.85 -0.47 -11.96
N VAL A 12 -4.14 0.23 -11.06
CA VAL A 12 -4.57 1.52 -10.52
C VAL A 12 -3.50 2.60 -10.70
N LYS A 13 -2.74 2.53 -11.78
CA LYS A 13 -1.61 3.44 -12.01
C LYS A 13 -1.97 4.92 -11.94
N ASP A 14 -3.21 5.28 -12.32
CA ASP A 14 -3.66 6.68 -12.33
C ASP A 14 -4.03 7.19 -10.93
N TYR A 15 -4.31 6.30 -10.00
CA TYR A 15 -4.77 6.65 -8.65
C TYR A 15 -3.74 6.37 -7.57
N LEU A 16 -2.85 5.42 -7.83
CA LEU A 16 -1.95 4.89 -6.79
C LEU A 16 -1.01 5.96 -6.21
N PRO A 17 -0.35 6.82 -7.01
CA PRO A 17 0.53 7.83 -6.42
C PRO A 17 -0.22 8.76 -5.46
N LYS A 18 -1.43 9.20 -5.82
CA LYS A 18 -2.23 10.06 -4.97
C LYS A 18 -2.62 9.36 -3.67
N CYS A 19 -2.97 8.09 -3.75
CA CYS A 19 -3.29 7.27 -2.57
C CYS A 19 -2.09 7.18 -1.63
N ILE A 20 -0.93 6.81 -2.14
CA ILE A 20 0.27 6.66 -1.32
C ILE A 20 0.68 8.00 -0.73
N ASP A 21 0.67 9.07 -1.53
CA ASP A 21 1.03 10.41 -1.07
C ASP A 21 0.11 10.87 0.04
N SER A 22 -1.19 10.55 -0.03
CA SER A 22 -2.14 10.92 1.01
C SER A 22 -1.86 10.20 2.33
N VAL A 23 -1.38 8.97 2.28
CA VAL A 23 -0.96 8.23 3.47
C VAL A 23 0.30 8.85 4.07
N LEU A 24 1.29 9.16 3.23
CA LEU A 24 2.54 9.76 3.68
C LEU A 24 2.35 11.16 4.25
N ALA A 25 1.26 11.85 3.89
CA ALA A 25 0.93 13.18 4.39
C ALA A 25 0.26 13.16 5.77
N GLN A 26 -0.10 11.99 6.29
CA GLN A 26 -0.73 11.87 7.60
C GLN A 26 0.22 12.26 8.73
N ASP A 27 -0.35 12.75 9.82
CA ASP A 27 0.39 13.31 10.95
C ASP A 27 0.75 12.26 12.01
N PHE A 28 0.80 11.00 11.65
CA PHE A 28 1.30 9.96 12.55
C PHE A 28 2.65 9.46 12.04
N THR A 29 3.53 9.07 12.96
CA THR A 29 4.93 8.77 12.65
C THR A 29 5.31 7.31 12.81
N ASP A 30 4.56 6.52 13.57
CA ASP A 30 4.91 5.15 13.85
C ASP A 30 4.02 4.18 13.06
N TYR A 31 4.26 4.11 11.77
CA TYR A 31 3.48 3.26 10.88
C TYR A 31 4.35 2.69 9.76
N GLU A 32 3.85 1.63 9.14
CA GLU A 32 4.39 1.07 7.91
C GLU A 32 3.31 1.05 6.84
N VAL A 33 3.73 1.05 5.57
CA VAL A 33 2.82 0.90 4.44
C VAL A 33 3.20 -0.37 3.70
N ILE A 34 2.23 -1.23 3.45
CA ILE A 34 2.44 -2.48 2.72
C ILE A 34 1.61 -2.42 1.43
N LEU A 35 2.30 -2.32 0.31
CA LEU A 35 1.69 -2.29 -1.01
C LEU A 35 1.67 -3.71 -1.56
N ILE A 36 0.47 -4.25 -1.80
CA ILE A 36 0.33 -5.61 -2.32
C ILE A 36 -0.08 -5.52 -3.78
N ASP A 37 0.88 -5.70 -4.67
CA ASP A 37 0.62 -5.73 -6.12
C ASP A 37 0.03 -7.08 -6.48
N ASP A 38 -1.26 -7.13 -6.72
CA ASP A 38 -2.02 -8.34 -7.01
C ASP A 38 -1.97 -8.69 -8.50
N GLY A 39 -0.77 -8.81 -9.04
CA GLY A 39 -0.57 -9.21 -10.41
C GLY A 39 -1.00 -8.17 -11.43
N SER A 40 -0.73 -6.88 -11.18
CA SER A 40 -1.11 -5.80 -12.09
C SER A 40 -0.54 -6.00 -13.48
N THR A 41 -1.37 -5.71 -14.49
CA THR A 41 -1.05 -5.90 -15.91
C THR A 41 -1.03 -4.59 -16.70
N ASP A 42 -1.18 -3.43 -16.03
CA ASP A 42 -1.17 -2.12 -16.69
C ASP A 42 0.25 -1.62 -17.03
N GLY A 43 1.27 -2.39 -16.68
CA GLY A 43 2.66 -2.06 -16.96
C GLY A 43 3.27 -1.02 -16.04
N GLU A 44 2.53 -0.43 -15.12
CA GLU A 44 3.02 0.66 -14.27
C GLU A 44 2.74 0.49 -12.79
N SER A 45 1.61 -0.10 -12.39
CA SER A 45 1.26 -0.21 -10.96
C SER A 45 2.35 -0.89 -10.13
N GLY A 46 2.90 -2.00 -10.62
CA GLY A 46 3.97 -2.70 -9.92
C GLY A 46 5.23 -1.86 -9.80
N ALA A 47 5.59 -1.15 -10.87
CA ALA A 47 6.76 -0.27 -10.87
C ALA A 47 6.58 0.92 -9.92
N ILE A 48 5.36 1.45 -9.81
CA ILE A 48 5.04 2.52 -8.86
C ILE A 48 5.26 2.03 -7.43
N CYS A 49 4.78 0.83 -7.11
CA CYS A 49 5.02 0.22 -5.79
C CYS A 49 6.51 0.15 -5.48
N ASP A 50 7.31 -0.32 -6.42
CA ASP A 50 8.75 -0.46 -6.23
C ASP A 50 9.44 0.88 -6.04
N ARG A 51 9.03 1.90 -6.79
CA ARG A 51 9.60 3.25 -6.66
C ARG A 51 9.34 3.84 -5.28
N TYR A 52 8.13 3.70 -4.78
CA TYR A 52 7.80 4.21 -3.44
C TYR A 52 8.53 3.43 -2.35
N ALA A 53 8.64 2.11 -2.49
CA ALA A 53 9.38 1.31 -1.53
C ALA A 53 10.87 1.66 -1.52
N ALA A 54 11.45 1.92 -2.69
CA ALA A 54 12.84 2.34 -2.80
C ALA A 54 13.09 3.73 -2.22
N ALA A 55 12.12 4.65 -2.38
CA ALA A 55 12.22 6.02 -1.85
C ALA A 55 12.03 6.07 -0.32
N HIS A 56 11.28 5.12 0.23
CA HIS A 56 10.95 5.08 1.66
C HIS A 56 11.17 3.68 2.24
N PRO A 57 12.41 3.14 2.18
CA PRO A 57 12.66 1.72 2.52
C PRO A 57 12.38 1.39 3.99
N GLU A 58 12.38 2.38 4.86
CA GLU A 58 12.11 2.19 6.29
C GLU A 58 10.63 2.10 6.59
N ARG A 59 9.79 2.59 5.68
CA ARG A 59 8.36 2.76 5.91
C ARG A 59 7.49 1.98 4.94
N ILE A 60 7.90 1.85 3.68
CA ILE A 60 7.08 1.25 2.62
C ILE A 60 7.71 -0.05 2.16
N ARG A 61 6.89 -1.10 2.12
CA ARG A 61 7.27 -2.38 1.51
C ARG A 61 6.33 -2.69 0.36
N ALA A 62 6.88 -3.22 -0.73
CA ALA A 62 6.11 -3.67 -1.88
C ALA A 62 6.19 -5.18 -1.98
N ILE A 63 5.04 -5.83 -2.10
CA ILE A 63 4.95 -7.29 -2.27
C ILE A 63 4.21 -7.55 -3.57
N HIS A 64 4.82 -8.31 -4.46
CA HIS A 64 4.22 -8.72 -5.73
C HIS A 64 3.73 -10.15 -5.62
N LYS A 65 2.53 -10.41 -6.13
CA LYS A 65 1.94 -11.75 -6.09
C LYS A 65 1.11 -12.00 -7.35
N PRO A 66 0.88 -13.26 -7.73
CA PRO A 66 -0.05 -13.57 -8.81
C PRO A 66 -1.46 -13.08 -8.47
N ASN A 67 -2.21 -12.66 -9.49
CA ASN A 67 -3.58 -12.18 -9.28
C ASN A 67 -4.44 -13.24 -8.59
N GLY A 68 -5.05 -12.85 -7.49
CA GLY A 68 -5.91 -13.73 -6.70
C GLY A 68 -7.10 -12.99 -6.09
N GLY A 69 -7.21 -11.68 -6.37
CA GLY A 69 -8.31 -10.86 -5.88
C GLY A 69 -7.98 -10.08 -4.62
N VAL A 70 -8.82 -9.09 -4.32
CA VAL A 70 -8.60 -8.16 -3.22
C VAL A 70 -8.56 -8.83 -1.85
N GLY A 71 -9.38 -9.86 -1.65
CA GLY A 71 -9.39 -10.60 -0.39
C GLY A 71 -8.08 -11.32 -0.12
N GLU A 72 -7.52 -11.94 -1.14
CA GLU A 72 -6.23 -12.61 -1.02
C GLU A 72 -5.10 -11.60 -0.79
N ALA A 73 -5.14 -10.45 -1.49
CA ALA A 73 -4.15 -9.40 -1.31
C ALA A 73 -4.19 -8.86 0.12
N ARG A 74 -5.37 -8.66 0.69
CA ARG A 74 -5.51 -8.23 2.08
C ARG A 74 -4.92 -9.25 3.05
N ASN A 75 -5.15 -10.54 2.81
CA ASN A 75 -4.59 -11.59 3.66
C ASN A 75 -3.07 -11.59 3.64
N VAL A 76 -2.46 -11.38 2.48
CA VAL A 76 -1.01 -11.26 2.39
C VAL A 76 -0.53 -10.07 3.21
N GLY A 77 -1.24 -8.94 3.14
CA GLY A 77 -0.91 -7.76 3.94
C GLY A 77 -1.03 -8.02 5.44
N ILE A 78 -2.07 -8.73 5.86
CA ILE A 78 -2.25 -9.09 7.28
C ILE A 78 -1.07 -9.94 7.77
N GLU A 79 -0.65 -10.91 7.00
CA GLU A 79 0.47 -11.78 7.37
C GLU A 79 1.80 -11.02 7.45
N ALA A 80 1.97 -10.02 6.60
CA ALA A 80 3.21 -9.22 6.55
C ALA A 80 3.23 -8.11 7.61
N ALA A 81 2.08 -7.73 8.15
CA ALA A 81 1.95 -6.59 9.04
C ALA A 81 2.67 -6.80 10.36
N GLN A 82 3.38 -5.77 10.82
CA GLN A 82 4.10 -5.76 12.08
C GLN A 82 3.47 -4.81 13.11
N GLY A 83 2.53 -3.98 12.69
CA GLY A 83 1.87 -3.03 13.56
C GLY A 83 0.80 -3.67 14.44
N GLU A 84 0.41 -2.97 15.49
CA GLU A 84 -0.64 -3.43 16.40
C GLU A 84 -2.04 -3.27 15.80
N TYR A 85 -2.20 -2.27 14.93
CA TYR A 85 -3.48 -1.96 14.29
C TYR A 85 -3.32 -2.02 12.78
N LEU A 86 -4.33 -2.56 12.11
CA LEU A 86 -4.38 -2.66 10.66
C LEU A 86 -5.32 -1.62 10.09
N ILE A 87 -4.88 -0.93 9.04
CA ILE A 87 -5.69 0.01 8.29
C ILE A 87 -5.68 -0.44 6.84
N PHE A 88 -6.87 -0.64 6.26
CA PHE A 88 -7.00 -1.01 4.85
C PHE A 88 -7.45 0.21 4.06
N ILE A 89 -6.76 0.52 2.98
CA ILE A 89 -7.10 1.62 2.09
C ILE A 89 -7.15 1.09 0.67
N ASP A 90 -8.25 1.35 -0.03
CA ASP A 90 -8.34 0.99 -1.44
C ASP A 90 -7.45 1.93 -2.25
N SER A 91 -6.72 1.37 -3.22
CA SER A 91 -5.70 2.11 -3.95
C SER A 91 -6.24 3.18 -4.90
N ASP A 92 -7.54 3.18 -5.16
CA ASP A 92 -8.22 4.24 -5.91
C ASP A 92 -8.83 5.33 -5.02
N ASP A 93 -8.60 5.24 -3.71
CA ASP A 93 -9.02 6.23 -2.73
C ASP A 93 -7.83 7.03 -2.22
N TYR A 94 -8.13 8.06 -1.45
CA TYR A 94 -7.12 8.80 -0.69
C TYR A 94 -7.75 9.32 0.59
N ILE A 95 -6.90 9.63 1.58
CA ILE A 95 -7.37 10.09 2.87
C ILE A 95 -7.04 11.56 3.08
N ALA A 96 -7.89 12.25 3.85
CA ALA A 96 -7.65 13.65 4.17
C ALA A 96 -6.43 13.79 5.10
N PRO A 97 -5.65 14.87 4.97
CA PRO A 97 -4.42 15.03 5.77
C PRO A 97 -4.62 15.02 7.28
N ASN A 98 -5.81 15.37 7.73
CA ASN A 98 -6.13 15.45 9.16
C ASN A 98 -7.06 14.35 9.64
N MET A 99 -7.02 13.24 8.98
CA MET A 99 -7.83 12.09 9.32
C MET A 99 -7.68 11.65 10.79
#